data_e5ef94d4286e0c5068bf2dbb8377fd0f
#
_entry.id   e5ef94d4286e0c5068bf2dbb8377fd0f
#
_cell.length_a   1.000
_cell.length_b   1.000
_cell.length_c   1.000
_cell.angle_alpha   90.00
_cell.angle_beta   90.00
_cell.angle_gamma   90.00
#
_symmetry.space_group_name_H-M   'P 1'
#
loop_
_entity.id
_entity.type
_entity.pdbx_description
1 polymer ?
#
loop_
_entity_poly.entity_id
_entity_poly.type
_entity_poly.pdbx_seq_one_letter_code
_entity_poly.pdbx_strand_id
1 'polypeptide(L)'
;MISVGTIAGRLFVLLIVVWASSELWLGWKRRSEDRSRRRDAGTLRLLLVTVYACIGIAVWLSHQGPGHLSDIALRASLFWAGLLLMATGLALRFWAIRVLARFFTVDVNIQPGHELIRHGPYRWLRHPSYTGSLMTFLGFGLALSNAWSLLVVLAPVTVAFVWRMRVEERVLAEAFPDQYPEYARQTKRLVPFVW
;
A
#
# COMPACT_ATOMS: atom_id res chain seq x y z
N MET A 1 -11.05 -4.51 -23.67
CA MET A 1 -9.75 -4.71 -23.02
C MET A 1 -8.75 -3.73 -23.63
N ILE A 2 -8.06 -2.90 -22.82
CA ILE A 2 -7.06 -1.97 -23.36
C ILE A 2 -5.84 -2.81 -23.73
N SER A 3 -5.50 -2.83 -25.02
CA SER A 3 -4.37 -3.61 -25.54
C SER A 3 -3.05 -3.06 -25.01
N VAL A 4 -2.12 -3.93 -24.61
CA VAL A 4 -0.74 -3.58 -24.24
C VAL A 4 -0.03 -2.79 -25.35
N GLY A 5 -0.45 -2.95 -26.62
CA GLY A 5 0.06 -2.19 -27.74
C GLY A 5 -0.30 -0.70 -27.73
N THR A 6 -1.32 -0.28 -26.97
CA THR A 6 -1.70 1.12 -26.84
C THR A 6 -0.80 1.86 -25.85
N ILE A 7 -0.70 3.19 -25.97
CA ILE A 7 0.04 4.05 -25.01
C ILE A 7 -0.50 3.83 -23.60
N ALA A 8 -1.82 3.78 -23.44
CA ALA A 8 -2.48 3.54 -22.16
C ALA A 8 -2.09 2.18 -21.54
N GLY A 9 -2.08 1.12 -22.34
CA GLY A 9 -1.64 -0.20 -21.88
C GLY A 9 -0.15 -0.22 -21.49
N ARG A 10 0.71 0.47 -22.22
CA ARG A 10 2.14 0.59 -21.87
C ARG A 10 2.35 1.36 -20.57
N LEU A 11 1.60 2.44 -20.33
CA LEU A 11 1.65 3.18 -19.07
C LEU A 11 1.20 2.31 -17.88
N PHE A 12 0.16 1.51 -18.05
CA PHE A 12 -0.31 0.59 -17.01
C PHE A 12 0.76 -0.45 -16.68
N VAL A 13 1.35 -1.09 -17.69
CA VAL A 13 2.45 -2.04 -17.47
C VAL A 13 3.65 -1.38 -16.81
N LEU A 14 4.02 -0.17 -17.23
CA LEU A 14 5.12 0.58 -16.61
C LEU A 14 4.86 0.82 -15.11
N LEU A 15 3.66 1.26 -14.74
CA LEU A 15 3.32 1.46 -13.33
C LEU A 15 3.36 0.16 -12.52
N ILE A 16 2.91 -0.96 -13.08
CA ILE A 16 3.02 -2.28 -12.45
C ILE A 16 4.49 -2.66 -12.26
N VAL A 17 5.33 -2.48 -13.28
CA VAL A 17 6.76 -2.80 -13.21
C VAL A 17 7.45 -1.93 -12.15
N VAL A 18 7.19 -0.62 -12.13
CA VAL A 18 7.73 0.30 -11.11
C VAL A 18 7.28 -0.13 -9.72
N TRP A 19 6.00 -0.44 -9.55
CA TRP A 19 5.46 -0.92 -8.27
C TRP A 19 6.12 -2.21 -7.83
N ALA A 20 6.09 -3.28 -8.66
CA ALA A 20 6.65 -4.58 -8.33
C ALA A 20 8.17 -4.50 -8.04
N SER A 21 8.92 -3.78 -8.88
CA SER A 21 10.36 -3.58 -8.69
C SER A 21 10.68 -2.86 -7.39
N SER A 22 9.87 -1.85 -7.03
CA SER A 22 10.04 -1.11 -5.77
C SER A 22 9.79 -2.00 -4.55
N GLU A 23 8.75 -2.85 -4.56
CA GLU A 23 8.46 -3.76 -3.45
C GLU A 23 9.54 -4.84 -3.30
N LEU A 24 10.05 -5.39 -4.40
CA LEU A 24 11.16 -6.34 -4.39
C LEU A 24 12.44 -5.69 -3.82
N TRP A 25 12.77 -4.48 -4.29
CA TRP A 25 13.93 -3.74 -3.80
C TRP A 25 13.82 -3.39 -2.31
N LEU A 26 12.64 -2.94 -1.85
CA LEU A 26 12.38 -2.66 -0.44
C LEU A 26 12.46 -3.93 0.39
N GLY A 27 11.88 -5.03 -0.07
CA GLY A 27 11.93 -6.33 0.58
C GLY A 27 13.35 -6.88 0.74
N TRP A 28 14.23 -6.56 -0.21
CA TRP A 28 15.64 -6.95 -0.15
C TRP A 28 16.47 -6.01 0.73
N LYS A 29 16.39 -4.68 0.49
CA LYS A 29 17.29 -3.69 1.10
C LYS A 29 16.84 -3.20 2.48
N ARG A 30 15.56 -3.25 2.80
CA ARG A 30 14.95 -2.65 4.00
C ARG A 30 14.39 -3.68 4.98
N ARG A 31 14.84 -4.93 4.87
CA ARG A 31 14.52 -5.97 5.84
C ARG A 31 15.43 -5.83 7.05
N SER A 32 14.87 -5.99 8.25
CA SER A 32 15.68 -5.99 9.47
C SER A 32 16.73 -7.11 9.43
N GLU A 33 17.99 -6.76 9.66
CA GLU A 33 19.11 -7.72 9.72
C GLU A 33 18.96 -8.62 10.96
N ASP A 34 18.52 -8.06 12.07
CA ASP A 34 18.33 -8.77 13.34
C ASP A 34 16.92 -9.38 13.44
N ARG A 35 16.85 -10.68 13.22
CA ARG A 35 15.60 -11.46 13.32
C ARG A 35 15.01 -11.46 14.73
N SER A 36 15.83 -11.32 15.79
CA SER A 36 15.37 -11.33 17.18
C SER A 36 14.56 -10.08 17.54
N ARG A 37 14.75 -8.98 16.81
CA ARG A 37 14.05 -7.71 17.03
C ARG A 37 12.75 -7.56 16.24
N ARG A 38 12.40 -8.56 15.41
CA ARG A 38 11.17 -8.53 14.64
C ARG A 38 9.96 -8.72 15.54
N ARG A 39 9.08 -7.72 15.58
CA ARG A 39 7.85 -7.73 16.38
C ARG A 39 6.60 -7.77 15.50
N ASP A 40 6.72 -8.18 14.24
CA ASP A 40 5.63 -8.13 13.25
C ASP A 40 4.57 -9.23 13.42
N ALA A 41 4.77 -10.17 14.36
CA ALA A 41 3.84 -11.28 14.63
C ALA A 41 3.40 -12.05 13.38
N GLY A 42 4.25 -12.14 12.35
CA GLY A 42 3.95 -12.81 11.08
C GLY A 42 3.06 -12.00 10.12
N THR A 43 2.72 -10.76 10.47
CA THR A 43 1.82 -9.92 9.66
C THR A 43 2.39 -9.59 8.28
N LEU A 44 3.73 -9.52 8.14
CA LEU A 44 4.38 -9.33 6.84
C LEU A 44 4.11 -10.51 5.91
N ARG A 45 4.28 -11.75 6.40
CA ARG A 45 4.03 -12.94 5.59
C ARG A 45 2.56 -13.03 5.18
N LEU A 46 1.65 -12.79 6.12
CA LEU A 46 0.22 -12.76 5.85
C LEU A 46 -0.11 -11.71 4.79
N LEU A 47 0.41 -10.48 4.93
CA LEU A 47 0.21 -9.41 3.96
C LEU A 47 0.69 -9.80 2.57
N LEU A 48 1.91 -10.35 2.45
CA LEU A 48 2.47 -10.75 1.15
C LEU A 48 1.62 -11.85 0.49
N VAL A 49 1.25 -12.89 1.24
CA VAL A 49 0.39 -13.97 0.71
C VAL A 49 -0.96 -13.40 0.26
N THR A 50 -1.60 -12.56 1.08
CA THR A 50 -2.87 -11.92 0.73
C THR A 50 -2.74 -11.08 -0.54
N VAL A 51 -1.72 -10.24 -0.64
CA VAL A 51 -1.50 -9.36 -1.81
C VAL A 51 -1.31 -10.17 -3.08
N TYR A 52 -0.40 -11.15 -3.09
CA TYR A 52 -0.14 -11.95 -4.29
C TYR A 52 -1.35 -12.81 -4.71
N ALA A 53 -2.05 -13.41 -3.75
CA ALA A 53 -3.26 -14.18 -4.01
C ALA A 53 -4.36 -13.28 -4.60
N CYS A 54 -4.61 -12.11 -3.99
CA CYS A 54 -5.63 -11.17 -4.45
C CYS A 54 -5.32 -10.60 -5.84
N ILE A 55 -4.07 -10.27 -6.14
CA ILE A 55 -3.66 -9.82 -7.48
C ILE A 55 -3.92 -10.93 -8.51
N GLY A 56 -3.49 -12.17 -8.23
CA GLY A 56 -3.70 -13.30 -9.12
C GLY A 56 -5.19 -13.55 -9.41
N ILE A 57 -6.03 -13.58 -8.35
CA ILE A 57 -7.47 -13.77 -8.48
C ILE A 57 -8.11 -12.60 -9.24
N ALA A 58 -7.73 -11.35 -8.95
CA ALA A 58 -8.28 -10.19 -9.61
C ALA A 58 -7.96 -10.14 -11.11
N VAL A 59 -6.74 -10.50 -11.48
CA VAL A 59 -6.33 -10.61 -12.89
C VAL A 59 -7.11 -11.73 -13.57
N TRP A 60 -7.26 -12.89 -12.95
CA TRP A 60 -8.07 -13.99 -13.49
C TRP A 60 -9.53 -13.58 -13.69
N LEU A 61 -10.17 -12.93 -12.67
CA LEU A 61 -11.54 -12.42 -12.76
C LEU A 61 -11.68 -11.39 -13.89
N SER A 62 -10.69 -10.54 -14.10
CA SER A 62 -10.73 -9.52 -15.16
C SER A 62 -10.63 -10.11 -16.57
N HIS A 63 -10.22 -11.36 -16.73
CA HIS A 63 -10.12 -12.03 -18.03
C HIS A 63 -11.26 -13.01 -18.26
N GLN A 64 -11.61 -13.80 -17.27
CA GLN A 64 -12.45 -14.98 -17.39
C GLN A 64 -13.70 -14.93 -16.50
N GLY A 65 -13.71 -14.06 -15.49
CA GLY A 65 -14.75 -14.03 -14.48
C GLY A 65 -15.94 -13.12 -14.82
N PRO A 66 -17.00 -13.17 -14.01
CA PRO A 66 -18.12 -12.23 -14.07
C PRO A 66 -17.73 -10.84 -13.59
N GLY A 67 -18.60 -9.85 -13.78
CA GLY A 67 -18.45 -8.51 -13.20
C GLY A 67 -17.81 -7.48 -14.11
N HIS A 68 -17.66 -7.79 -15.39
CA HIS A 68 -17.22 -6.81 -16.38
C HIS A 68 -18.24 -5.69 -16.55
N LEU A 69 -17.75 -4.46 -16.57
CA LEU A 69 -18.55 -3.30 -16.93
C LEU A 69 -18.81 -3.33 -18.46
N SER A 70 -20.05 -3.15 -18.87
CA SER A 70 -20.44 -3.14 -20.28
C SER A 70 -20.16 -1.80 -20.96
N ASP A 71 -20.28 -0.69 -20.23
CA ASP A 71 -20.09 0.66 -20.75
C ASP A 71 -18.62 0.95 -21.05
N ILE A 72 -18.30 1.20 -22.32
CA ILE A 72 -16.94 1.45 -22.82
C ILE A 72 -16.42 2.80 -22.32
N ALA A 73 -17.24 3.85 -22.25
CA ALA A 73 -16.84 5.17 -21.80
C ALA A 73 -16.52 5.16 -20.30
N LEU A 74 -17.35 4.48 -19.50
CA LEU A 74 -17.10 4.28 -18.07
C LEU A 74 -15.80 3.48 -17.85
N ARG A 75 -15.56 2.42 -18.61
CA ARG A 75 -14.30 1.64 -18.52
C ARG A 75 -13.07 2.49 -18.84
N ALA A 76 -13.14 3.33 -19.87
CA ALA A 76 -12.03 4.23 -20.20
C ALA A 76 -11.77 5.26 -19.09
N SER A 77 -12.83 5.84 -18.54
CA SER A 77 -12.73 6.81 -17.43
C SER A 77 -12.14 6.17 -16.17
N LEU A 78 -12.61 4.97 -15.79
CA LEU A 78 -12.09 4.22 -14.63
C LEU A 78 -10.64 3.79 -14.84
N PHE A 79 -10.28 3.43 -16.06
CA PHE A 79 -8.89 3.08 -16.38
C PHE A 79 -7.95 4.26 -16.16
N TRP A 80 -8.25 5.45 -16.70
CA TRP A 80 -7.42 6.63 -16.51
C TRP A 80 -7.39 7.12 -15.05
N ALA A 81 -8.54 7.10 -14.36
CA ALA A 81 -8.60 7.36 -12.93
C ALA A 81 -7.76 6.36 -12.15
N GLY A 82 -7.78 5.09 -12.53
CA GLY A 82 -6.95 4.03 -11.97
C GLY A 82 -5.45 4.31 -12.13
N LEU A 83 -5.01 4.69 -13.34
CA LEU A 83 -3.61 5.06 -13.57
C LEU A 83 -3.17 6.25 -12.72
N LEU A 84 -4.01 7.27 -12.63
CA LEU A 84 -3.74 8.46 -11.82
C LEU A 84 -3.59 8.09 -10.33
N LEU A 85 -4.50 7.26 -9.81
CA LEU A 85 -4.44 6.76 -8.44
C LEU A 85 -3.20 5.90 -8.18
N MET A 86 -2.82 5.03 -9.12
CA MET A 86 -1.58 4.26 -9.01
C MET A 86 -0.35 5.18 -8.94
N ALA A 87 -0.26 6.15 -9.84
CA ALA A 87 0.88 7.07 -9.90
C ALA A 87 0.99 7.93 -8.63
N THR A 88 -0.12 8.52 -8.18
CA THR A 88 -0.16 9.35 -6.97
C THR A 88 0.05 8.52 -5.71
N GLY A 89 -0.49 7.30 -5.65
CA GLY A 89 -0.27 6.35 -4.57
C GLY A 89 1.20 5.95 -4.43
N LEU A 90 1.85 5.61 -5.54
CA LEU A 90 3.29 5.31 -5.57
C LEU A 90 4.12 6.53 -5.16
N ALA A 91 3.79 7.72 -5.65
CA ALA A 91 4.47 8.95 -5.27
C ALA A 91 4.38 9.22 -3.76
N LEU A 92 3.17 9.10 -3.17
CA LEU A 92 2.97 9.23 -1.73
C LEU A 92 3.76 8.18 -0.94
N ARG A 93 3.74 6.93 -1.39
CA ARG A 93 4.49 5.83 -0.75
C ARG A 93 6.00 6.12 -0.77
N PHE A 94 6.56 6.50 -1.90
CA PHE A 94 7.98 6.84 -2.00
C PHE A 94 8.36 8.06 -1.16
N TRP A 95 7.50 9.07 -1.12
CA TRP A 95 7.71 10.24 -0.25
C TRP A 95 7.73 9.83 1.22
N ALA A 96 6.76 9.05 1.67
CA ALA A 96 6.71 8.54 3.04
C ALA A 96 7.97 7.73 3.41
N ILE A 97 8.40 6.81 2.53
CA ILE A 97 9.60 6.00 2.75
C ILE A 97 10.87 6.87 2.80
N ARG A 98 10.98 7.90 1.95
CA ARG A 98 12.12 8.82 1.97
C ARG A 98 12.18 9.63 3.26
N VAL A 99 11.04 10.06 3.79
CA VAL A 99 10.96 10.82 5.03
C VAL A 99 11.35 9.97 6.24
N LEU A 100 10.94 8.70 6.30
CA LEU A 100 11.40 7.76 7.34
C LEU A 100 12.89 7.40 7.20
N ALA A 101 13.43 7.47 5.99
CA ALA A 101 14.83 7.21 5.68
C ALA A 101 15.36 5.89 6.29
N ARG A 102 16.31 5.97 7.24
CA ARG A 102 16.90 4.79 7.89
C ARG A 102 15.91 4.01 8.76
N PHE A 103 14.90 4.68 9.30
CA PHE A 103 13.92 4.06 10.21
C PHE A 103 12.84 3.25 9.47
N PHE A 104 12.73 3.38 8.14
CA PHE A 104 11.82 2.56 7.37
C PHE A 104 12.33 1.12 7.27
N THR A 105 11.55 0.17 7.77
CA THR A 105 11.74 -1.27 7.57
C THR A 105 10.47 -1.91 7.05
N VAL A 106 10.63 -2.98 6.27
CA VAL A 106 9.49 -3.74 5.74
C VAL A 106 8.83 -4.56 6.84
N ASP A 107 9.58 -5.04 7.82
CA ASP A 107 9.12 -5.68 9.05
C ASP A 107 8.94 -4.67 10.18
N VAL A 108 8.04 -4.94 11.12
CA VAL A 108 7.83 -4.07 12.30
C VAL A 108 9.01 -4.25 13.26
N ASN A 109 9.81 -3.19 13.39
CA ASN A 109 11.03 -3.19 14.22
C ASN A 109 11.36 -1.79 14.72
N ILE A 110 11.89 -1.72 15.94
CA ILE A 110 12.48 -0.51 16.51
C ILE A 110 14.01 -0.61 16.44
N GLN A 111 14.61 0.28 15.68
CA GLN A 111 16.05 0.31 15.48
C GLN A 111 16.76 1.07 16.62
N PRO A 112 18.07 0.84 16.85
CA PRO A 112 18.86 1.66 17.77
C PRO A 112 18.81 3.13 17.36
N GLY A 113 18.51 4.02 18.32
CA GLY A 113 18.37 5.45 18.07
C GLY A 113 17.14 5.79 17.19
N HIS A 114 16.10 4.96 17.23
CA HIS A 114 14.84 5.24 16.53
C HIS A 114 14.19 6.49 17.10
N GLU A 115 13.76 7.38 16.21
CA GLU A 115 13.06 8.61 16.54
C GLU A 115 11.66 8.59 15.95
N LEU A 116 10.70 9.17 16.66
CA LEU A 116 9.33 9.30 16.16
C LEU A 116 9.25 10.44 15.14
N ILE A 117 9.17 10.08 13.86
CA ILE A 117 9.10 11.04 12.74
C ILE A 117 7.71 11.66 12.66
N ARG A 118 7.64 13.01 12.73
CA ARG A 118 6.39 13.79 12.75
C ARG A 118 6.31 14.85 11.64
N HIS A 119 7.25 14.84 10.68
CA HIS A 119 7.30 15.81 9.57
C HIS A 119 6.94 15.17 8.23
N GLY A 120 6.89 15.98 7.18
CA GLY A 120 6.46 15.52 5.86
C GLY A 120 5.02 15.00 5.89
N PRO A 121 4.70 13.86 5.27
CA PRO A 121 3.36 13.29 5.28
C PRO A 121 2.95 12.78 6.66
N TYR A 122 3.91 12.50 7.56
CA TYR A 122 3.67 12.03 8.93
C TYR A 122 3.09 13.10 9.86
N ARG A 123 3.07 14.36 9.46
CA ARG A 123 2.39 15.41 10.22
C ARG A 123 0.86 15.30 10.15
N TRP A 124 0.32 14.60 9.16
CA TRP A 124 -1.13 14.43 8.96
C TRP A 124 -1.59 13.00 9.17
N LEU A 125 -0.75 12.03 8.72
CA LEU A 125 -1.06 10.61 8.73
C LEU A 125 0.01 9.82 9.47
N ARG A 126 -0.42 8.84 10.28
CA ARG A 126 0.51 7.90 10.92
C ARG A 126 1.09 6.90 9.93
N HIS A 127 0.31 6.52 8.91
CA HIS A 127 0.66 5.48 7.96
C HIS A 127 0.56 5.93 6.48
N PRO A 128 1.23 7.03 6.08
CA PRO A 128 1.14 7.56 4.72
C PRO A 128 1.65 6.57 3.66
N SER A 129 2.60 5.71 4.02
CA SER A 129 3.09 4.64 3.14
C SER A 129 1.98 3.61 2.85
N TYR A 130 1.15 3.24 3.83
CA TYR A 130 0.00 2.35 3.62
C TYR A 130 -1.12 3.03 2.86
N THR A 131 -1.36 4.32 3.09
CA THR A 131 -2.28 5.11 2.27
C THR A 131 -1.88 5.08 0.80
N GLY A 132 -0.61 5.34 0.50
CA GLY A 132 -0.07 5.26 -0.86
C GLY A 132 -0.24 3.86 -1.48
N SER A 133 0.01 2.80 -0.70
CA SER A 133 -0.22 1.43 -1.16
C SER A 133 -1.70 1.16 -1.48
N LEU A 134 -2.62 1.55 -0.59
CA LEU A 134 -4.06 1.36 -0.81
C LEU A 134 -4.58 2.15 -2.02
N MET A 135 -4.08 3.37 -2.24
CA MET A 135 -4.37 4.12 -3.46
C MET A 135 -3.89 3.38 -4.71
N THR A 136 -2.70 2.77 -4.65
CA THR A 136 -2.15 1.96 -5.75
C THR A 136 -3.02 0.73 -6.01
N PHE A 137 -3.46 0.00 -4.98
CA PHE A 137 -4.36 -1.15 -5.12
C PHE A 137 -5.74 -0.74 -5.65
N LEU A 138 -6.31 0.36 -5.15
CA LEU A 138 -7.56 0.91 -5.65
C LEU A 138 -7.44 1.27 -7.14
N GLY A 139 -6.37 1.96 -7.52
CA GLY A 139 -6.09 2.31 -8.90
C GLY A 139 -5.92 1.10 -9.80
N PHE A 140 -5.19 0.08 -9.34
CA PHE A 140 -5.04 -1.19 -10.04
C PHE A 140 -6.40 -1.88 -10.26
N GLY A 141 -7.23 -2.00 -9.21
CA GLY A 141 -8.57 -2.60 -9.31
C GLY A 141 -9.50 -1.86 -10.26
N LEU A 142 -9.49 -0.51 -10.25
CA LEU A 142 -10.26 0.32 -11.19
C LEU A 142 -9.79 0.12 -12.63
N ALA A 143 -8.48 0.04 -12.87
CA ALA A 143 -7.90 -0.17 -14.20
C ALA A 143 -8.30 -1.52 -14.79
N LEU A 144 -8.56 -2.55 -13.99
CA LEU A 144 -9.07 -3.84 -14.44
C LEU A 144 -10.53 -3.77 -14.93
N SER A 145 -11.27 -2.70 -14.62
CA SER A 145 -12.67 -2.47 -15.04
C SER A 145 -13.62 -3.65 -14.76
N ASN A 146 -13.39 -4.31 -13.64
CA ASN A 146 -14.18 -5.45 -13.16
C ASN A 146 -14.50 -5.28 -11.67
N ALA A 147 -15.79 -5.29 -11.32
CA ALA A 147 -16.23 -5.02 -9.96
C ALA A 147 -15.73 -6.05 -8.93
N TRP A 148 -15.71 -7.32 -9.29
CA TRP A 148 -15.20 -8.37 -8.41
C TRP A 148 -13.69 -8.29 -8.24
N SER A 149 -12.95 -7.96 -9.30
CA SER A 149 -11.51 -7.72 -9.22
C SER A 149 -11.17 -6.60 -8.24
N LEU A 150 -11.92 -5.49 -8.31
CA LEU A 150 -11.78 -4.36 -7.39
C LEU A 150 -12.02 -4.80 -5.93
N LEU A 151 -13.12 -5.53 -5.67
CA LEU A 151 -13.46 -5.99 -4.34
C LEU A 151 -12.41 -6.95 -3.77
N VAL A 152 -11.99 -7.92 -4.56
CA VAL A 152 -10.98 -8.95 -4.16
C VAL A 152 -9.61 -8.32 -3.88
N VAL A 153 -9.21 -7.31 -4.63
CA VAL A 153 -7.94 -6.61 -4.35
C VAL A 153 -8.07 -5.72 -3.13
N LEU A 154 -9.15 -4.95 -3.00
CA LEU A 154 -9.18 -3.87 -2.02
C LEU A 154 -9.55 -4.38 -0.61
N ALA A 155 -10.59 -5.21 -0.47
CA ALA A 155 -11.11 -5.56 0.84
C ALA A 155 -10.12 -6.42 1.68
N PRO A 156 -9.58 -7.56 1.20
CA PRO A 156 -8.66 -8.36 2.00
C PRO A 156 -7.33 -7.65 2.28
N VAL A 157 -6.81 -6.88 1.30
CA VAL A 157 -5.57 -6.12 1.47
C VAL A 157 -5.76 -5.01 2.50
N THR A 158 -6.91 -4.32 2.51
CA THR A 158 -7.22 -3.32 3.54
C THR A 158 -7.27 -3.97 4.92
N VAL A 159 -7.93 -5.12 5.07
CA VAL A 159 -7.98 -5.85 6.35
C VAL A 159 -6.57 -6.23 6.83
N ALA A 160 -5.73 -6.75 5.93
CA ALA A 160 -4.36 -7.11 6.26
C ALA A 160 -3.51 -5.89 6.68
N PHE A 161 -3.66 -4.74 6.00
CA PHE A 161 -3.02 -3.49 6.40
C PHE A 161 -3.53 -2.98 7.75
N VAL A 162 -4.85 -3.01 7.99
CA VAL A 162 -5.40 -2.57 9.29
C VAL A 162 -4.86 -3.43 10.43
N TRP A 163 -4.76 -4.75 10.24
CA TRP A 163 -4.13 -5.62 11.24
C TRP A 163 -2.67 -5.23 11.47
N ARG A 164 -1.90 -5.09 10.40
CA ARG A 164 -0.49 -4.72 10.49
C ARG A 164 -0.28 -3.38 11.17
N MET A 165 -1.07 -2.36 10.82
CA MET A 165 -1.03 -1.05 11.49
C MET A 165 -1.27 -1.15 12.99
N ARG A 166 -2.21 -2.00 13.43
CA ARG A 166 -2.47 -2.20 14.88
C ARG A 166 -1.26 -2.80 15.60
N VAL A 167 -0.55 -3.73 14.94
CA VAL A 167 0.69 -4.29 15.51
C VAL A 167 1.79 -3.23 15.57
N GLU A 168 1.99 -2.47 14.50
CA GLU A 168 2.98 -1.40 14.42
C GLU A 168 2.71 -0.28 15.44
N GLU A 169 1.45 0.18 15.57
CA GLU A 169 1.05 1.19 16.55
C GLU A 169 1.29 0.73 17.99
N ARG A 170 1.08 -0.56 18.29
CA ARG A 170 1.38 -1.12 19.62
C ARG A 170 2.88 -1.08 19.91
N VAL A 171 3.71 -1.52 18.95
CA VAL A 171 5.17 -1.51 19.09
C VAL A 171 5.70 -0.07 19.25
N LEU A 172 5.14 0.89 18.50
CA LEU A 172 5.50 2.31 18.64
C LEU A 172 5.06 2.90 19.97
N ALA A 173 3.88 2.54 20.47
CA ALA A 173 3.41 2.99 21.79
C ALA A 173 4.27 2.45 22.94
N GLU A 174 4.74 1.20 22.83
CA GLU A 174 5.68 0.62 23.80
C GLU A 174 7.06 1.29 23.76
N ALA A 175 7.55 1.63 22.55
CA ALA A 175 8.86 2.25 22.37
C ALA A 175 8.89 3.75 22.72
N PHE A 176 7.77 4.45 22.56
CA PHE A 176 7.62 5.89 22.77
C PHE A 176 6.40 6.21 23.66
N PRO A 177 6.36 5.73 24.92
CA PRO A 177 5.16 5.80 25.78
C PRO A 177 4.66 7.22 26.02
N ASP A 178 5.56 8.20 26.11
CA ASP A 178 5.21 9.59 26.37
C ASP A 178 4.84 10.35 25.07
N GLN A 179 5.48 10.01 23.94
CA GLN A 179 5.38 10.78 22.71
C GLN A 179 4.31 10.27 21.76
N TYR A 180 4.16 8.94 21.65
CA TYR A 180 3.28 8.32 20.66
C TYR A 180 1.78 8.59 20.92
N PRO A 181 1.27 8.54 22.17
CA PRO A 181 -0.13 8.84 22.44
C PRO A 181 -0.54 10.27 22.04
N GLU A 182 0.35 11.25 22.26
CA GLU A 182 0.10 12.63 21.83
C GLU A 182 0.08 12.75 20.30
N TYR A 183 1.09 12.18 19.63
CA TYR A 183 1.15 12.12 18.16
C TYR A 183 -0.10 11.46 17.56
N ALA A 184 -0.56 10.35 18.15
CA ALA A 184 -1.74 9.63 17.72
C ALA A 184 -3.04 10.43 17.85
N ARG A 185 -3.13 11.36 18.83
CA ARG A 185 -4.27 12.29 18.96
C ARG A 185 -4.29 13.36 17.88
N GLN A 186 -3.12 13.80 17.44
CA GLN A 186 -2.96 14.90 16.46
C GLN A 186 -3.05 14.43 15.01
N THR A 187 -2.89 13.12 14.74
CA THR A 187 -2.81 12.56 13.39
C THR A 187 -3.86 11.50 13.14
N LYS A 188 -4.15 11.24 11.88
CA LYS A 188 -5.07 10.18 11.44
C LYS A 188 -4.29 8.95 10.94
N ARG A 189 -4.95 7.79 10.84
CA ARG A 189 -4.27 6.55 10.38
C ARG A 189 -3.97 6.58 8.88
N LEU A 190 -5.00 6.66 8.06
CA LEU A 190 -4.91 6.49 6.59
C LEU A 190 -5.49 7.66 5.79
N VAL A 191 -6.58 8.26 6.27
CA VAL A 191 -7.30 9.31 5.53
C VAL A 191 -7.23 10.59 6.35
N PRO A 192 -6.66 11.69 5.79
CA PRO A 192 -6.60 12.95 6.50
C PRO A 192 -7.99 13.39 6.97
N PHE A 193 -8.08 13.85 8.20
CA PHE A 193 -9.31 14.35 8.85
C PHE A 193 -10.41 13.31 9.12
N VAL A 194 -10.30 12.06 8.63
CA VAL A 194 -11.35 11.02 8.78
C VAL A 194 -10.90 9.92 9.74
N TRP A 195 -9.90 9.13 9.38
CA TRP A 195 -9.50 7.90 10.12
C TRP A 195 -8.01 7.62 10.03
#